data_6067141a6980882cf4f0cb4f0e7652b7
#
_entry.id   6067141a6980882cf4f0cb4f0e7652b7
#
_cell.length_a   1.000
_cell.length_b   1.000
_cell.length_c   1.000
_cell.angle_alpha   90.00
_cell.angle_beta   90.00
_cell.angle_gamma   90.00
#
_symmetry.space_group_name_H-M   'P 1'
#
loop_
_entity.id
_entity.type
_entity.pdbx_description
1 polymer ?
#
loop_
_entity_poly.entity_id
_entity_poly.type
_entity_poly.pdbx_seq_one_letter_code
_entity_poly.pdbx_strand_id
1 'polypeptide(L)'
;MRDFSHPPFLLKDMASIDEVYEVIHKIATGIKRECLACMEDNSNVIESLIREQLYSGMNGKERLLRPDYDNDPYFNEPGPWFHRAKSYKKWKNDITPPIESEVLFLPPRPVEVPNLYITGKFHDSIQARLSGEVMEIKTIGFNEGPDIEKKYGSEIFELGDTAKKYFSECILRPWLEKFIANSGYR
;
A
#
# COMPACT_ATOMS: atom_id res chain seq x y z
N MET A 1 19.32 13.50 -69.59
CA MET A 1 19.56 12.36 -68.67
C MET A 1 19.58 12.90 -67.25
N ARG A 2 18.52 12.68 -66.49
CA ARG A 2 18.49 13.06 -65.06
C ARG A 2 18.86 11.79 -64.26
N ASP A 3 19.95 11.90 -63.55
CA ASP A 3 20.45 10.87 -62.70
C ASP A 3 19.57 10.82 -61.41
N PHE A 4 18.80 9.77 -61.24
CA PHE A 4 18.03 9.46 -60.02
C PHE A 4 18.89 8.53 -59.13
N SER A 5 19.98 9.07 -58.57
CA SER A 5 20.61 8.43 -57.44
C SER A 5 19.75 8.56 -56.20
N HIS A 6 18.91 7.57 -55.92
CA HIS A 6 18.24 7.45 -54.62
C HIS A 6 19.35 7.28 -53.56
N PRO A 7 19.30 8.04 -52.47
CA PRO A 7 20.19 7.77 -51.33
C PRO A 7 19.88 6.36 -50.82
N PRO A 8 20.89 5.58 -50.48
CA PRO A 8 20.65 4.28 -49.88
C PRO A 8 19.88 4.52 -48.56
N PHE A 9 18.66 4.03 -48.52
CA PHE A 9 17.90 3.93 -47.26
C PHE A 9 18.81 3.08 -46.33
N LEU A 10 19.40 3.72 -45.36
CA LEU A 10 20.18 3.08 -44.31
C LEU A 10 19.24 2.20 -43.49
N LEU A 11 19.20 0.91 -43.82
CA LEU A 11 18.66 -0.20 -43.03
C LEU A 11 19.46 -0.39 -41.73
N LYS A 12 19.81 0.69 -41.03
CA LYS A 12 20.75 0.66 -39.91
C LYS A 12 20.13 0.52 -38.54
N ASP A 13 18.78 0.46 -38.44
CA ASP A 13 18.07 0.48 -37.19
C ASP A 13 16.99 -0.62 -37.06
N MET A 14 17.04 -1.68 -37.84
CA MET A 14 16.20 -2.84 -37.59
C MET A 14 16.99 -3.82 -36.70
N ALA A 15 16.56 -3.96 -35.44
CA ALA A 15 17.05 -4.99 -34.54
C ALA A 15 16.93 -6.38 -35.23
N SER A 16 17.93 -7.22 -35.11
CA SER A 16 17.87 -8.61 -35.59
C SER A 16 16.83 -9.38 -34.76
N ILE A 17 16.27 -10.46 -35.32
CA ILE A 17 15.36 -11.35 -34.59
C ILE A 17 15.99 -11.85 -33.28
N ASP A 18 17.30 -12.13 -33.31
CA ASP A 18 18.05 -12.61 -32.16
C ASP A 18 18.13 -11.52 -31.08
N GLU A 19 18.39 -10.26 -31.46
CA GLU A 19 18.39 -9.13 -30.50
C GLU A 19 17.00 -8.92 -29.87
N VAL A 20 15.93 -9.00 -30.66
CA VAL A 20 14.54 -8.92 -30.16
C VAL A 20 14.25 -10.07 -29.20
N TYR A 21 14.67 -11.29 -29.56
CA TYR A 21 14.52 -12.46 -28.70
C TYR A 21 15.21 -12.28 -27.34
N GLU A 22 16.48 -11.83 -27.35
CA GLU A 22 17.24 -11.60 -26.13
C GLU A 22 16.58 -10.56 -25.22
N VAL A 23 16.05 -9.46 -25.78
CA VAL A 23 15.34 -8.43 -25.02
C VAL A 23 14.07 -9.01 -24.37
N ILE A 24 13.25 -9.73 -25.16
CA ILE A 24 12.02 -10.34 -24.64
C ILE A 24 12.34 -11.39 -23.57
N HIS A 25 13.35 -12.22 -23.79
CA HIS A 25 13.79 -13.22 -22.82
C HIS A 25 14.25 -12.58 -21.50
N LYS A 26 15.05 -11.53 -21.56
CA LYS A 26 15.50 -10.76 -20.39
C LYS A 26 14.33 -10.16 -19.61
N ILE A 27 13.34 -9.58 -20.32
CA ILE A 27 12.15 -9.03 -19.69
C ILE A 27 11.35 -10.16 -19.03
N ALA A 28 11.05 -11.24 -19.76
CA ALA A 28 10.22 -12.34 -19.26
C ALA A 28 10.82 -13.03 -18.02
N THR A 29 12.14 -13.22 -18.00
CA THR A 29 12.84 -13.85 -16.86
C THR A 29 13.10 -12.91 -15.70
N GLY A 30 13.18 -11.60 -15.95
CA GLY A 30 13.50 -10.59 -14.94
C GLY A 30 12.31 -9.94 -14.25
N ILE A 31 11.13 -9.89 -14.90
CA ILE A 31 10.01 -9.07 -14.44
C ILE A 31 9.53 -9.39 -13.01
N LYS A 32 9.49 -10.68 -12.65
CA LYS A 32 9.09 -11.12 -11.30
C LYS A 32 10.07 -10.60 -10.24
N ARG A 33 11.36 -10.75 -10.50
CA ARG A 33 12.41 -10.25 -9.60
C ARG A 33 12.30 -8.74 -9.41
N GLU A 34 12.06 -8.00 -10.49
CA GLU A 34 11.91 -6.54 -10.44
C GLU A 34 10.66 -6.11 -9.68
N CYS A 35 9.54 -6.85 -9.81
CA CYS A 35 8.35 -6.60 -8.99
C CYS A 35 8.65 -6.77 -7.49
N LEU A 36 9.33 -7.86 -7.12
CA LEU A 36 9.71 -8.12 -5.73
C LEU A 36 10.68 -7.06 -5.19
N ALA A 37 11.69 -6.70 -5.96
CA ALA A 37 12.63 -5.62 -5.60
C ALA A 37 11.91 -4.29 -5.42
N CYS A 38 10.99 -3.93 -6.31
CA CYS A 38 10.18 -2.73 -6.17
C CYS A 38 9.36 -2.72 -4.87
N MET A 39 8.74 -3.84 -4.52
CA MET A 39 7.96 -3.97 -3.29
C MET A 39 8.85 -3.86 -2.05
N GLU A 40 10.03 -4.46 -2.06
CA GLU A 40 10.99 -4.41 -0.95
C GLU A 40 11.54 -2.99 -0.75
N ASP A 41 12.02 -2.35 -1.81
CA ASP A 41 12.58 -1.00 -1.78
C ASP A 41 11.54 0.08 -1.41
N ASN A 42 10.24 -0.20 -1.63
CA ASN A 42 9.13 0.70 -1.33
C ASN A 42 8.22 0.17 -0.20
N SER A 43 8.75 -0.67 0.70
CA SER A 43 8.00 -1.19 1.85
C SER A 43 7.45 -0.07 2.75
N ASN A 44 8.19 1.01 2.94
CA ASN A 44 7.76 2.20 3.67
C ASN A 44 6.54 2.90 3.04
N VAL A 45 6.41 2.88 1.71
CA VAL A 45 5.22 3.39 1.02
C VAL A 45 4.02 2.50 1.34
N ILE A 46 4.19 1.18 1.29
CA ILE A 46 3.14 0.21 1.65
C ILE A 46 2.67 0.44 3.09
N GLU A 47 3.59 0.61 4.04
CA GLU A 47 3.27 0.93 5.44
C GLU A 47 2.48 2.23 5.57
N SER A 48 2.87 3.27 4.83
CA SER A 48 2.18 4.56 4.86
C SER A 48 0.76 4.46 4.31
N LEU A 49 0.55 3.68 3.24
CA LEU A 49 -0.77 3.43 2.67
C LEU A 49 -1.70 2.70 3.66
N ILE A 50 -1.18 1.71 4.40
CA ILE A 50 -1.93 1.02 5.46
C ILE A 50 -2.31 2.01 6.57
N ARG A 51 -1.36 2.83 7.04
CA ARG A 51 -1.62 3.84 8.07
C ARG A 51 -2.69 4.82 7.64
N GLU A 52 -2.68 5.26 6.39
CA GLU A 52 -3.66 6.18 5.83
C GLU A 52 -5.07 5.58 5.79
N GLN A 53 -5.19 4.30 5.40
CA GLN A 53 -6.46 3.57 5.48
C GLN A 53 -6.99 3.51 6.92
N LEU A 54 -6.12 3.17 7.87
CA LEU A 54 -6.50 3.07 9.28
C LEU A 54 -6.89 4.44 9.87
N TYR A 55 -6.22 5.54 9.48
CA TYR A 55 -6.62 6.90 9.87
C TYR A 55 -8.04 7.22 9.41
N SER A 56 -8.44 6.76 8.24
CA SER A 56 -9.81 6.87 7.71
C SER A 56 -10.78 5.86 8.33
N GLY A 57 -10.32 5.04 9.27
CA GLY A 57 -11.13 4.01 9.94
C GLY A 57 -11.48 2.84 9.03
N MET A 58 -10.67 2.54 8.03
CA MET A 58 -10.92 1.49 7.03
C MET A 58 -9.91 0.35 7.14
N ASN A 59 -10.37 -0.86 6.80
CA ASN A 59 -9.51 -2.04 6.59
C ASN A 59 -9.15 -2.23 5.11
N GLY A 60 -8.38 -3.27 4.78
CA GLY A 60 -7.97 -3.60 3.42
C GLY A 60 -9.09 -4.03 2.45
N LYS A 61 -10.32 -4.18 2.94
CA LYS A 61 -11.52 -4.34 2.11
C LYS A 61 -12.28 -3.03 1.93
N GLU A 62 -11.65 -1.91 2.31
CA GLU A 62 -12.23 -0.55 2.29
C GLU A 62 -13.55 -0.45 3.05
N ARG A 63 -13.69 -1.27 4.11
CA ARG A 63 -14.83 -1.26 5.01
C ARG A 63 -14.44 -0.58 6.32
N LEU A 64 -15.39 0.16 6.88
CA LEU A 64 -15.22 0.79 8.19
C LEU A 64 -14.94 -0.27 9.27
N LEU A 65 -13.97 0.02 10.13
CA LEU A 65 -13.59 -0.85 11.24
C LEU A 65 -14.76 -1.12 12.19
N ARG A 66 -14.89 -2.39 12.60
CA ARG A 66 -15.92 -2.85 13.52
C ARG A 66 -15.30 -3.74 14.61
N PRO A 67 -15.79 -3.66 15.87
CA PRO A 67 -16.90 -2.85 16.34
C PRO A 67 -16.59 -1.35 16.33
N ASP A 68 -17.62 -0.51 16.09
CA ASP A 68 -17.55 0.92 16.36
C ASP A 68 -17.68 1.20 17.88
N TYR A 69 -17.40 2.43 18.31
CA TYR A 69 -17.41 2.78 19.76
C TYR A 69 -18.77 2.63 20.42
N ASP A 70 -19.88 2.68 19.67
CA ASP A 70 -21.22 2.52 20.25
C ASP A 70 -21.55 1.05 20.49
N ASN A 71 -20.94 0.13 19.76
CA ASN A 71 -21.18 -1.31 19.81
C ASN A 71 -19.97 -2.10 20.34
N ASP A 72 -18.92 -1.44 20.82
CA ASP A 72 -17.72 -2.10 21.32
C ASP A 72 -17.96 -2.71 22.72
N PRO A 73 -17.81 -4.04 22.88
CA PRO A 73 -17.93 -4.73 24.16
C PRO A 73 -17.03 -4.15 25.26
N TYR A 74 -15.91 -3.55 24.91
CA TYR A 74 -14.98 -2.90 25.83
C TYR A 74 -15.69 -1.95 26.81
N PHE A 75 -16.72 -1.24 26.36
CA PHE A 75 -17.45 -0.31 27.21
C PHE A 75 -18.45 -0.99 28.17
N ASN A 76 -18.62 -2.31 28.06
CA ASN A 76 -19.44 -3.11 28.95
C ASN A 76 -18.60 -3.86 30.01
N GLU A 77 -17.28 -3.72 29.95
CA GLU A 77 -16.35 -4.34 30.90
C GLU A 77 -15.90 -3.33 31.97
N PRO A 78 -15.67 -3.77 33.23
CA PRO A 78 -15.16 -2.88 34.28
C PRO A 78 -13.82 -2.26 33.86
N GLY A 79 -13.75 -0.92 33.92
CA GLY A 79 -12.54 -0.21 33.52
C GLY A 79 -12.76 1.31 33.48
N PRO A 80 -11.76 2.09 33.07
CA PRO A 80 -11.82 3.55 33.08
C PRO A 80 -12.93 4.14 32.19
N TRP A 81 -13.38 3.38 31.20
CA TRP A 81 -14.41 3.80 30.23
C TRP A 81 -15.72 2.99 30.34
N PHE A 82 -15.89 2.24 31.43
CA PHE A 82 -17.11 1.46 31.66
C PHE A 82 -18.39 2.34 31.53
N HIS A 83 -19.30 1.95 30.64
CA HIS A 83 -20.50 2.68 30.25
C HIS A 83 -20.29 4.15 29.79
N ARG A 84 -19.06 4.48 29.29
CA ARG A 84 -18.69 5.83 28.91
C ARG A 84 -18.29 5.98 27.42
N ALA A 85 -18.86 5.18 26.53
CA ALA A 85 -18.56 5.20 25.08
C ALA A 85 -18.69 6.63 24.49
N LYS A 86 -19.73 7.39 24.85
CA LYS A 86 -19.94 8.77 24.38
C LYS A 86 -18.79 9.71 24.80
N SER A 87 -18.35 9.60 26.04
CA SER A 87 -17.24 10.42 26.55
C SER A 87 -15.91 10.01 25.91
N TYR A 88 -15.72 8.70 25.68
CA TYR A 88 -14.57 8.18 24.96
C TYR A 88 -14.51 8.71 23.53
N LYS A 89 -15.62 8.69 22.79
CA LYS A 89 -15.68 9.25 21.42
C LYS A 89 -15.24 10.71 21.38
N LYS A 90 -15.75 11.53 22.32
CA LYS A 90 -15.34 12.93 22.39
C LYS A 90 -13.84 13.07 22.67
N TRP A 91 -13.34 12.43 23.72
CA TRP A 91 -11.92 12.42 24.06
C TRP A 91 -11.06 11.94 22.88
N LYS A 92 -11.50 10.87 22.20
CA LYS A 92 -10.77 10.29 21.07
C LYS A 92 -10.70 11.25 19.87
N ASN A 93 -11.73 12.02 19.62
CA ASN A 93 -11.70 13.06 18.58
C ASN A 93 -10.83 14.25 18.97
N ASP A 94 -10.79 14.60 20.25
CA ASP A 94 -9.94 15.69 20.73
C ASP A 94 -8.45 15.35 20.59
N ILE A 95 -8.04 14.09 20.84
CA ILE A 95 -6.63 13.64 20.70
C ILE A 95 -6.24 13.25 19.26
N THR A 96 -7.22 12.94 18.42
CA THR A 96 -6.97 12.59 17.02
C THR A 96 -8.00 13.30 16.16
N PRO A 97 -7.80 14.58 15.88
CA PRO A 97 -8.66 15.33 14.96
C PRO A 97 -8.68 14.63 13.60
N PRO A 98 -9.70 14.89 12.78
CA PRO A 98 -9.75 14.35 11.42
C PRO A 98 -8.44 14.64 10.69
N ILE A 99 -7.82 13.58 10.15
CA ILE A 99 -6.62 13.67 9.33
C ILE A 99 -7.09 13.55 7.89
N GLU A 100 -6.70 14.51 7.06
CA GLU A 100 -6.94 14.44 5.62
C GLU A 100 -6.04 13.36 5.02
N SER A 101 -6.62 12.58 4.11
CA SER A 101 -5.88 11.60 3.33
C SER A 101 -5.12 12.32 2.23
N GLU A 102 -3.79 12.25 2.26
CA GLU A 102 -2.92 13.01 1.35
C GLU A 102 -2.66 12.29 0.03
N VAL A 103 -2.64 10.97 0.06
CA VAL A 103 -2.23 10.11 -1.06
C VAL A 103 -3.42 9.37 -1.64
N LEU A 104 -4.24 8.75 -0.79
CA LEU A 104 -5.37 7.93 -1.21
C LEU A 104 -6.66 8.73 -1.37
N PHE A 105 -6.71 9.96 -0.87
CA PHE A 105 -7.90 10.81 -0.87
C PHE A 105 -9.14 10.13 -0.29
N LEU A 106 -8.93 9.33 0.76
CA LEU A 106 -9.99 8.62 1.46
C LEU A 106 -10.87 9.60 2.24
N PRO A 107 -12.16 9.30 2.43
CA PRO A 107 -13.03 10.13 3.24
C PRO A 107 -12.55 10.18 4.70
N PRO A 108 -12.78 11.30 5.40
CA PRO A 108 -12.43 11.41 6.80
C PRO A 108 -13.20 10.37 7.63
N ARG A 109 -12.55 9.85 8.66
CA ARG A 109 -13.12 8.87 9.59
C ARG A 109 -14.40 9.39 10.25
N PRO A 110 -15.50 8.63 10.23
CA PRO A 110 -16.67 8.92 11.09
C PRO A 110 -16.28 8.90 12.58
N VAL A 111 -16.87 9.78 13.38
CA VAL A 111 -16.49 9.97 14.79
C VAL A 111 -16.68 8.71 15.66
N GLU A 112 -17.64 7.87 15.32
CA GLU A 112 -17.92 6.61 16.00
C GLU A 112 -17.01 5.45 15.62
N VAL A 113 -16.25 5.59 14.52
CA VAL A 113 -15.39 4.52 13.99
C VAL A 113 -13.97 4.64 14.57
N PRO A 114 -13.37 3.54 15.05
CA PRO A 114 -11.99 3.55 15.49
C PRO A 114 -11.02 3.77 14.32
N ASN A 115 -9.85 4.37 14.61
CA ASN A 115 -8.73 4.49 13.69
C ASN A 115 -7.44 3.91 14.25
N LEU A 116 -7.54 3.20 15.37
CA LEU A 116 -6.44 2.54 16.08
C LEU A 116 -5.27 3.46 16.47
N TYR A 117 -5.52 4.78 16.52
CA TYR A 117 -4.52 5.78 16.84
C TYR A 117 -4.83 6.45 18.19
N ILE A 118 -4.01 6.21 19.20
CA ILE A 118 -4.06 6.94 20.48
C ILE A 118 -2.76 7.72 20.66
N THR A 119 -1.62 7.02 20.67
CA THR A 119 -0.29 7.61 20.81
C THR A 119 0.54 7.52 19.53
N GLY A 120 0.03 6.88 18.50
CA GLY A 120 0.75 6.56 17.28
C GLY A 120 1.53 5.24 17.32
N LYS A 121 1.84 4.70 18.50
CA LYS A 121 2.71 3.51 18.64
C LYS A 121 2.24 2.30 17.85
N PHE A 122 0.94 2.05 17.77
CA PHE A 122 0.42 0.96 16.93
C PHE A 122 0.70 1.21 15.44
N HIS A 123 0.40 2.41 14.95
CA HIS A 123 0.68 2.79 13.56
C HIS A 123 2.17 2.74 13.24
N ASP A 124 3.02 3.23 14.15
CA ASP A 124 4.48 3.23 13.98
C ASP A 124 5.06 1.80 14.00
N SER A 125 4.38 0.85 14.65
CA SER A 125 4.80 -0.55 14.72
C SER A 125 4.48 -1.37 13.47
N ILE A 126 3.63 -0.85 12.57
CA ILE A 126 3.27 -1.53 11.31
C ILE A 126 4.49 -1.53 10.40
N GLN A 127 4.91 -2.73 10.02
CA GLN A 127 6.04 -2.96 9.12
C GLN A 127 5.64 -3.92 8.00
N ALA A 128 6.10 -3.59 6.80
CA ALA A 128 5.98 -4.41 5.61
C ALA A 128 7.36 -5.02 5.28
N ARG A 129 7.42 -6.33 5.13
CA ARG A 129 8.66 -7.05 4.80
C ARG A 129 8.43 -8.11 3.75
N LEU A 130 9.34 -8.21 2.80
CA LEU A 130 9.31 -9.28 1.83
C LEU A 130 9.80 -10.59 2.50
N SER A 131 8.96 -11.63 2.45
CA SER A 131 9.27 -12.98 2.92
C SER A 131 9.12 -13.95 1.75
N GLY A 132 10.23 -14.30 1.13
CA GLY A 132 10.22 -15.02 -0.13
C GLY A 132 9.56 -14.21 -1.26
N GLU A 133 8.37 -14.61 -1.69
CA GLU A 133 7.61 -13.95 -2.75
C GLU A 133 6.35 -13.23 -2.24
N VAL A 134 6.20 -13.13 -0.93
CA VAL A 134 5.02 -12.57 -0.27
C VAL A 134 5.42 -11.35 0.56
N MET A 135 4.70 -10.25 0.40
CA MET A 135 4.82 -9.10 1.28
C MET A 135 4.00 -9.37 2.54
N GLU A 136 4.69 -9.58 3.67
CA GLU A 136 4.09 -9.70 4.99
C GLU A 136 3.97 -8.33 5.64
N ILE A 137 2.78 -8.00 6.14
CA ILE A 137 2.52 -6.76 6.88
C ILE A 137 2.03 -7.14 8.26
N LYS A 138 2.70 -6.66 9.30
CA LYS A 138 2.38 -6.94 10.70
C LYS A 138 2.94 -5.88 11.64
N THR A 139 2.51 -5.91 12.90
CA THR A 139 3.12 -5.08 13.96
C THR A 139 4.39 -5.72 14.49
N ILE A 140 5.41 -4.89 14.73
CA ILE A 140 6.67 -5.33 15.34
C ILE A 140 6.98 -4.43 16.53
N GLY A 141 7.24 -5.05 17.69
CA GLY A 141 7.58 -4.31 18.91
C GLY A 141 6.40 -3.63 19.62
N PHE A 142 5.17 -4.00 19.27
CA PHE A 142 3.95 -3.53 19.93
C PHE A 142 3.18 -4.73 20.51
N ASN A 143 3.18 -4.85 21.85
CA ASN A 143 2.69 -6.05 22.55
C ASN A 143 1.19 -6.30 22.35
N GLU A 144 0.40 -5.23 22.23
CA GLU A 144 -1.05 -5.30 22.06
C GLU A 144 -1.47 -5.50 20.58
N GLY A 145 -0.51 -5.59 19.66
CA GLY A 145 -0.76 -5.80 18.23
C GLY A 145 -1.63 -7.02 17.94
N PRO A 146 -1.33 -8.21 18.50
CA PRO A 146 -2.14 -9.41 18.30
C PRO A 146 -3.57 -9.30 18.83
N ASP A 147 -3.80 -8.55 19.90
CA ASP A 147 -5.15 -8.32 20.44
C ASP A 147 -5.96 -7.39 19.55
N ILE A 148 -5.30 -6.39 18.95
CA ILE A 148 -5.92 -5.49 17.97
C ILE A 148 -6.29 -6.27 16.70
N GLU A 149 -5.38 -7.11 16.19
CA GLU A 149 -5.64 -7.95 15.03
C GLU A 149 -6.80 -8.93 15.31
N LYS A 150 -6.81 -9.57 16.46
CA LYS A 150 -7.90 -10.47 16.89
C LYS A 150 -9.25 -9.76 16.95
N LYS A 151 -9.26 -8.48 17.36
CA LYS A 151 -10.46 -7.68 17.49
C LYS A 151 -11.01 -7.18 16.16
N TYR A 152 -10.15 -6.70 15.28
CA TYR A 152 -10.54 -6.00 14.03
C TYR A 152 -10.33 -6.84 12.77
N GLY A 153 -9.73 -8.02 12.88
CA GLY A 153 -9.40 -8.92 11.78
C GLY A 153 -8.05 -8.62 11.16
N SER A 154 -7.48 -9.62 10.47
CA SER A 154 -6.19 -9.50 9.77
C SER A 154 -6.24 -8.52 8.60
N GLU A 155 -7.44 -8.21 8.10
CA GLU A 155 -7.65 -7.24 7.03
C GLU A 155 -7.15 -5.81 7.35
N ILE A 156 -6.88 -5.50 8.62
CA ILE A 156 -6.24 -4.23 9.00
C ILE A 156 -4.80 -4.10 8.47
N PHE A 157 -4.17 -5.21 8.08
CA PHE A 157 -2.84 -5.27 7.48
C PHE A 157 -2.87 -5.53 5.97
N GLU A 158 -4.03 -5.45 5.33
CA GLU A 158 -4.15 -5.59 3.89
C GLU A 158 -4.28 -4.22 3.23
N LEU A 159 -3.70 -4.07 2.03
CA LEU A 159 -3.95 -2.91 1.19
C LEU A 159 -5.34 -3.01 0.55
N GLY A 160 -6.13 -1.95 0.63
CA GLY A 160 -7.38 -1.81 -0.11
C GLY A 160 -7.15 -1.63 -1.62
N ASP A 161 -8.22 -1.70 -2.38
CA ASP A 161 -8.12 -1.61 -3.84
C ASP A 161 -7.61 -0.24 -4.30
N THR A 162 -7.98 0.83 -3.60
CA THR A 162 -7.48 2.20 -3.84
C THR A 162 -5.96 2.26 -3.60
N ALA A 163 -5.48 1.68 -2.50
CA ALA A 163 -4.06 1.65 -2.17
C ALA A 163 -3.25 0.77 -3.13
N LYS A 164 -3.78 -0.41 -3.52
CA LYS A 164 -3.18 -1.29 -4.53
C LYS A 164 -3.07 -0.58 -5.88
N LYS A 165 -4.12 0.14 -6.29
CA LYS A 165 -4.12 0.91 -7.52
C LYS A 165 -3.05 2.00 -7.49
N TYR A 166 -2.99 2.78 -6.41
CA TYR A 166 -1.96 3.80 -6.24
C TYR A 166 -0.55 3.19 -6.35
N PHE A 167 -0.26 2.13 -5.59
CA PHE A 167 1.04 1.47 -5.63
C PHE A 167 1.37 0.96 -7.03
N SER A 168 0.41 0.34 -7.70
CA SER A 168 0.60 -0.22 -9.06
C SER A 168 0.87 0.86 -10.09
N GLU A 169 0.14 1.97 -10.06
CA GLU A 169 0.21 3.01 -11.09
C GLU A 169 1.33 4.01 -10.84
N CYS A 170 1.57 4.38 -9.57
CA CYS A 170 2.49 5.45 -9.21
C CYS A 170 3.89 4.95 -8.80
N ILE A 171 4.01 3.69 -8.37
CA ILE A 171 5.28 3.12 -7.89
C ILE A 171 5.75 2.00 -8.80
N LEU A 172 4.96 0.93 -8.97
CA LEU A 172 5.38 -0.27 -9.69
C LEU A 172 5.51 -0.02 -11.20
N ARG A 173 4.56 0.66 -11.82
CA ARG A 173 4.61 0.94 -13.26
C ARG A 173 5.84 1.72 -13.67
N PRO A 174 6.21 2.88 -13.08
CA PRO A 174 7.44 3.59 -13.43
C PRO A 174 8.70 2.76 -13.20
N TRP A 175 8.71 1.92 -12.16
CA TRP A 175 9.83 0.99 -11.91
C TRP A 175 10.00 0.00 -13.05
N LEU A 176 8.91 -0.64 -13.46
CA LEU A 176 8.94 -1.62 -14.57
C LEU A 176 9.21 -0.97 -15.92
N GLU A 177 8.71 0.22 -16.19
CA GLU A 177 9.01 0.98 -17.41
C GLU A 177 10.51 1.25 -17.52
N LYS A 178 11.16 1.65 -16.41
CA LYS A 178 12.62 1.81 -16.35
C LYS A 178 13.37 0.50 -16.58
N PHE A 179 12.91 -0.60 -15.98
CA PHE A 179 13.50 -1.92 -16.21
C PHE A 179 13.38 -2.35 -17.68
N ILE A 180 12.21 -2.20 -18.29
CA ILE A 180 11.94 -2.54 -19.69
C ILE A 180 12.84 -1.71 -20.61
N ALA A 181 12.92 -0.41 -20.40
CA ALA A 181 13.80 0.47 -21.18
C ALA A 181 15.28 0.06 -21.05
N ASN A 182 15.74 -0.28 -19.85
CA ASN A 182 17.11 -0.76 -19.60
C ASN A 182 17.38 -2.17 -20.15
N SER A 183 16.33 -2.92 -20.49
CA SER A 183 16.46 -4.24 -21.13
C SER A 183 16.77 -4.16 -22.61
N GLY A 184 16.73 -2.96 -23.20
CA GLY A 184 17.00 -2.72 -24.63
C GLY A 184 15.71 -2.57 -25.46
N TYR A 185 14.53 -2.62 -24.83
CA TYR A 185 13.27 -2.31 -25.51
C TYR A 185 13.17 -0.80 -25.77
N ARG A 186 13.06 -0.44 -27.05
CA ARG A 186 12.94 0.96 -27.52
C ARG A 186 11.73 1.14 -28.39
#